data_49654eaca9915d18750eff96f241bb74
#
_entry.id   49654eaca9915d18750eff96f241bb74
#
_cell.length_a   1.000
_cell.length_b   1.000
_cell.length_c   1.000
_cell.angle_alpha   90.00
_cell.angle_beta   90.00
_cell.angle_gamma   90.00
#
_symmetry.space_group_name_H-M   'P 1'
#
loop_
_entity.id
_entity.type
_entity.pdbx_description
1 polymer ?
#
loop_
_entity_poly.entity_id
_entity_poly.type
_entity_poly.pdbx_seq_one_letter_code
_entity_poly.pdbx_strand_id
1 'polypeptide(L)'
;MATPVVHIRGSDCCVGRSLVSRLIRSDVKIVIPEVDLQSFEKLFSTELIYSNSQLLNSENTPIEQGHRVVLLGLGPFIGNAEQSSIGVDGSETILITPGFEKVEVDSSEIDSHLIINHMIATACNDYWCCPILQNWYNAISSEQNIESDPRPKHWWVSEMDVVDSIVRILVSDLPFPKKVNISGRRAWSDNQTVEEMRLLFSRTMAGKSGMFSAQHLTTPSSPIIEVEAISKGNENDHPRPNLESIHQILVACDGDGWRPLMPIRSALMVFLAGAIQES
;
A
#
# COMPACT_ATOMS: atom_id res chain seq x y z
N MET A 1 -16.34 -24.65 2.32
CA MET A 1 -15.63 -23.96 1.24
C MET A 1 -14.19 -24.47 1.24
N ALA A 2 -13.54 -24.56 0.08
CA ALA A 2 -12.11 -24.87 0.03
C ALA A 2 -11.32 -23.68 0.57
N THR A 3 -10.17 -23.94 1.24
CA THR A 3 -9.30 -22.87 1.73
C THR A 3 -8.72 -22.12 0.53
N PRO A 4 -8.85 -20.78 0.45
CA PRO A 4 -8.28 -20.00 -0.65
C PRO A 4 -6.76 -20.19 -0.73
N VAL A 5 -6.22 -20.21 -1.96
CA VAL A 5 -4.78 -20.30 -2.23
C VAL A 5 -4.33 -19.05 -2.98
N VAL A 6 -3.39 -18.33 -2.40
CA VAL A 6 -2.88 -17.08 -2.94
C VAL A 6 -1.37 -17.19 -3.17
N HIS A 7 -0.95 -17.12 -4.43
CA HIS A 7 0.44 -17.03 -4.82
C HIS A 7 0.87 -15.57 -4.86
N ILE A 8 1.96 -15.21 -4.19
CA ILE A 8 2.50 -13.85 -4.18
C ILE A 8 3.87 -13.85 -4.82
N ARG A 9 4.08 -13.00 -5.81
CA ARG A 9 5.35 -12.78 -6.50
C ARG A 9 5.83 -11.36 -6.21
N GLY A 10 7.12 -11.18 -5.96
CA GLY A 10 7.69 -9.92 -5.49
C GLY A 10 7.34 -9.66 -4.02
N SER A 11 7.26 -10.72 -3.20
CA SER A 11 6.86 -10.63 -1.79
C SER A 11 7.84 -9.87 -0.90
N ASP A 12 9.12 -9.79 -1.25
CA ASP A 12 10.15 -9.09 -0.46
C ASP A 12 10.11 -7.57 -0.67
N CYS A 13 8.97 -6.97 -0.39
CA CYS A 13 8.74 -5.52 -0.36
C CYS A 13 7.80 -5.16 0.79
N CYS A 14 7.63 -3.88 1.09
CA CYS A 14 6.76 -3.45 2.19
C CYS A 14 5.31 -3.93 1.99
N VAL A 15 4.75 -3.74 0.80
CA VAL A 15 3.39 -4.20 0.47
C VAL A 15 3.28 -5.72 0.57
N GLY A 16 4.29 -6.46 0.09
CA GLY A 16 4.31 -7.93 0.16
C GLY A 16 4.34 -8.45 1.59
N ARG A 17 5.20 -7.89 2.43
CA ARG A 17 5.27 -8.26 3.86
C ARG A 17 3.96 -7.94 4.57
N SER A 18 3.37 -6.77 4.34
CA SER A 18 2.09 -6.38 4.92
C SER A 18 0.94 -7.26 4.43
N LEU A 19 0.96 -7.64 3.14
CA LEU A 19 -0.03 -8.54 2.54
C LEU A 19 0.02 -9.94 3.18
N VAL A 20 1.23 -10.53 3.28
CA VAL A 20 1.43 -11.83 3.94
C VAL A 20 1.00 -11.77 5.40
N SER A 21 1.42 -10.74 6.15
CA SER A 21 1.02 -10.55 7.54
C SER A 21 -0.51 -10.51 7.73
N ARG A 22 -1.22 -9.88 6.81
CA ARG A 22 -2.67 -9.78 6.88
C ARG A 22 -3.35 -11.09 6.46
N LEU A 23 -2.85 -11.75 5.41
CA LEU A 23 -3.36 -13.04 4.94
C LEU A 23 -3.19 -14.17 5.97
N ILE A 24 -2.09 -14.18 6.74
CA ILE A 24 -1.89 -15.16 7.83
C ILE A 24 -3.08 -15.18 8.81
N ARG A 25 -3.78 -14.06 8.98
CA ARG A 25 -4.95 -13.93 9.88
C ARG A 25 -6.28 -14.28 9.22
N SER A 26 -6.26 -14.79 8.00
CA SER A 26 -7.46 -14.96 7.16
C SER A 26 -7.71 -16.42 6.72
N ASP A 27 -7.06 -17.39 7.37
CA ASP A 27 -7.24 -18.83 7.11
C ASP A 27 -7.01 -19.21 5.63
N VAL A 28 -5.88 -18.80 5.04
CA VAL A 28 -5.52 -19.03 3.63
C VAL A 28 -4.20 -19.79 3.49
N LYS A 29 -4.00 -20.43 2.34
CA LYS A 29 -2.69 -20.93 1.94
C LYS A 29 -1.97 -19.85 1.14
N ILE A 30 -0.81 -19.41 1.62
CA ILE A 30 0.00 -18.35 1.04
C ILE A 30 1.23 -18.98 0.41
N VAL A 31 1.37 -18.83 -0.89
CA VAL A 31 2.48 -19.41 -1.65
C VAL A 31 3.42 -18.30 -2.07
N ILE A 32 4.67 -18.37 -1.60
CA ILE A 32 5.70 -17.36 -1.86
C ILE A 32 6.95 -18.02 -2.48
N PRO A 33 7.86 -17.25 -3.11
CA PRO A 33 9.13 -17.75 -3.61
C PRO A 33 9.95 -18.43 -2.50
N GLU A 34 10.69 -19.49 -2.85
CA GLU A 34 11.52 -20.23 -1.90
C GLU A 34 12.56 -19.34 -1.23
N VAL A 35 13.12 -18.40 -1.99
CA VAL A 35 14.14 -17.47 -1.47
C VAL A 35 13.63 -16.62 -0.30
N ASP A 36 12.34 -16.34 -0.26
CA ASP A 36 11.70 -15.50 0.76
C ASP A 36 11.16 -16.34 1.94
N LEU A 37 10.87 -17.63 1.71
CA LEU A 37 10.13 -18.48 2.64
C LEU A 37 10.72 -18.49 4.05
N GLN A 38 12.02 -18.76 4.16
CA GLN A 38 12.70 -18.84 5.46
C GLN A 38 12.66 -17.52 6.23
N SER A 39 12.79 -16.39 5.54
CA SER A 39 12.73 -15.06 6.15
C SER A 39 11.33 -14.75 6.67
N PHE A 40 10.30 -15.12 5.91
CA PHE A 40 8.90 -14.93 6.29
C PHE A 40 8.45 -15.86 7.42
N GLU A 41 8.87 -17.13 7.41
CA GLU A 41 8.62 -18.07 8.52
C GLU A 41 9.22 -17.57 9.84
N LYS A 42 10.43 -17.00 9.78
CA LYS A 42 11.07 -16.40 10.95
C LYS A 42 10.33 -15.12 11.39
N LEU A 43 9.99 -14.26 10.46
CA LEU A 43 9.32 -12.97 10.73
C LEU A 43 7.94 -13.16 11.35
N PHE A 44 7.17 -14.13 10.86
CA PHE A 44 5.80 -14.39 11.29
C PHE A 44 5.64 -15.65 12.13
N SER A 45 6.73 -16.13 12.74
CA SER A 45 6.76 -17.39 13.52
C SER A 45 5.71 -17.43 14.63
N THR A 46 5.45 -16.31 15.29
CA THR A 46 4.43 -16.22 16.35
C THR A 46 3.02 -16.28 15.78
N GLU A 47 2.73 -15.51 14.74
CA GLU A 47 1.41 -15.45 14.10
C GLU A 47 1.02 -16.79 13.49
N LEU A 48 1.97 -17.47 12.85
CA LEU A 48 1.74 -18.79 12.24
C LEU A 48 1.36 -19.87 13.25
N ILE A 49 1.86 -19.82 14.50
CA ILE A 49 1.47 -20.77 15.55
C ILE A 49 -0.02 -20.67 15.93
N TYR A 50 -0.57 -19.44 15.87
CA TYR A 50 -1.95 -19.16 16.27
C TYR A 50 -2.92 -19.04 15.09
N SER A 51 -2.46 -19.27 13.87
CA SER A 51 -3.23 -19.17 12.64
C SER A 51 -3.49 -20.56 12.03
N ASN A 52 -4.58 -20.69 11.27
CA ASN A 52 -4.83 -21.83 10.39
C ASN A 52 -4.19 -21.64 8.99
N SER A 53 -3.62 -20.49 8.71
CA SER A 53 -2.94 -20.21 7.45
C SER A 53 -1.61 -20.94 7.36
N GLN A 54 -1.16 -21.20 6.13
CA GLN A 54 0.07 -21.90 5.84
C GLN A 54 0.92 -21.08 4.88
N LEU A 55 2.22 -20.95 5.17
CA LEU A 55 3.20 -20.50 4.19
C LEU A 55 3.73 -21.70 3.41
N LEU A 56 3.70 -21.64 2.10
CA LEU A 56 4.08 -22.70 1.19
C LEU A 56 5.12 -22.21 0.18
N ASN A 57 6.01 -23.12 -0.23
CA ASN A 57 7.00 -22.87 -1.27
C ASN A 57 6.36 -22.92 -2.66
N SER A 58 6.65 -21.93 -3.50
CA SER A 58 6.16 -21.87 -4.88
C SER A 58 6.70 -22.98 -5.78
N GLU A 59 7.88 -23.52 -5.51
CA GLU A 59 8.46 -24.63 -6.29
C GLU A 59 7.69 -25.95 -6.06
N ASN A 60 7.13 -26.13 -4.87
CA ASN A 60 6.41 -27.34 -4.48
C ASN A 60 4.88 -27.19 -4.58
N THR A 61 4.41 -26.01 -4.89
CA THR A 61 2.97 -25.71 -4.95
C THR A 61 2.65 -25.10 -6.32
N PRO A 62 2.26 -25.91 -7.32
CA PRO A 62 1.89 -25.41 -8.63
C PRO A 62 0.64 -24.52 -8.58
N ILE A 63 0.52 -23.64 -9.56
CA ILE A 63 -0.69 -22.84 -9.74
C ILE A 63 -1.76 -23.76 -10.34
N GLU A 64 -2.93 -23.79 -9.74
CA GLU A 64 -4.06 -24.62 -10.14
C GLU A 64 -5.30 -23.76 -10.39
N GLN A 65 -6.33 -24.37 -10.97
CA GLN A 65 -7.62 -23.73 -11.18
C GLN A 65 -8.20 -23.22 -9.83
N GLY A 66 -8.68 -21.98 -9.83
CA GLY A 66 -9.23 -21.32 -8.65
C GLY A 66 -8.19 -20.69 -7.72
N HIS A 67 -6.89 -20.84 -8.03
CA HIS A 67 -5.86 -20.10 -7.32
C HIS A 67 -5.80 -18.64 -7.76
N ARG A 68 -5.31 -17.77 -6.91
CA ARG A 68 -5.04 -16.36 -7.19
C ARG A 68 -3.55 -16.10 -7.22
N VAL A 69 -3.10 -15.40 -8.26
CA VAL A 69 -1.69 -15.03 -8.46
C VAL A 69 -1.57 -13.53 -8.34
N VAL A 70 -0.90 -13.05 -7.32
CA VAL A 70 -0.65 -11.63 -7.07
C VAL A 70 0.77 -11.30 -7.48
N LEU A 71 0.91 -10.36 -8.41
CA LEU A 71 2.19 -9.84 -8.89
C LEU A 71 2.39 -8.44 -8.30
N LEU A 72 3.42 -8.26 -7.47
CA LEU A 72 3.74 -6.99 -6.81
C LEU A 72 4.81 -6.24 -7.59
N GLY A 73 4.39 -5.42 -8.56
CA GLY A 73 5.26 -4.72 -9.48
C GLY A 73 5.57 -5.51 -10.76
N LEU A 74 6.42 -4.93 -11.62
CA LEU A 74 6.91 -5.53 -12.86
C LEU A 74 8.43 -5.39 -12.99
N GLY A 75 9.05 -6.18 -13.90
CA GLY A 75 10.46 -6.07 -14.20
C GLY A 75 11.36 -6.72 -13.15
N PRO A 76 12.38 -6.02 -12.63
CA PRO A 76 13.39 -6.64 -11.76
C PRO A 76 12.83 -7.13 -10.42
N PHE A 77 11.62 -6.74 -10.05
CA PHE A 77 10.95 -7.16 -8.81
C PHE A 77 10.24 -8.51 -8.95
N ILE A 78 9.98 -8.93 -10.20
CA ILE A 78 9.43 -10.24 -10.52
C ILE A 78 10.49 -10.93 -11.36
N GLY A 79 11.14 -11.95 -10.81
CA GLY A 79 12.17 -12.70 -11.52
C GLY A 79 11.64 -13.33 -12.83
N ASN A 80 12.49 -13.50 -13.83
CA ASN A 80 12.09 -14.07 -15.13
C ASN A 80 11.41 -15.45 -15.00
N ALA A 81 11.82 -16.26 -14.02
CA ALA A 81 11.21 -17.57 -13.73
C ALA A 81 9.79 -17.44 -13.18
N GLU A 82 9.47 -16.32 -12.49
CA GLU A 82 8.16 -16.06 -11.91
C GLU A 82 7.21 -15.47 -12.94
N GLN A 83 7.70 -14.76 -13.95
CA GLN A 83 6.90 -14.30 -15.08
C GLN A 83 6.37 -15.45 -15.93
N SER A 84 7.08 -16.57 -16.03
CA SER A 84 6.65 -17.76 -16.78
C SER A 84 5.47 -18.51 -16.14
N SER A 85 5.09 -18.19 -14.91
CA SER A 85 3.94 -18.77 -14.21
C SER A 85 2.65 -17.95 -14.36
N ILE A 86 2.65 -16.92 -15.20
CA ILE A 86 1.51 -16.06 -15.50
C ILE A 86 0.60 -16.76 -16.51
N GLY A 87 -0.72 -16.64 -16.34
CA GLY A 87 -1.68 -17.11 -17.33
C GLY A 87 -2.00 -18.61 -17.28
N VAL A 88 -1.91 -19.24 -16.12
CA VAL A 88 -2.42 -20.63 -15.96
C VAL A 88 -3.95 -20.63 -16.07
N ASP A 89 -4.46 -21.45 -16.99
CA ASP A 89 -5.90 -21.58 -17.23
C ASP A 89 -6.70 -21.83 -15.94
N GLY A 90 -7.68 -20.96 -15.69
CA GLY A 90 -8.57 -21.06 -14.53
C GLY A 90 -8.03 -20.50 -13.24
N SER A 91 -6.81 -19.94 -13.21
CA SER A 91 -6.32 -19.07 -12.12
C SER A 91 -6.66 -17.60 -12.41
N GLU A 92 -6.68 -16.74 -11.38
CA GLU A 92 -6.87 -15.31 -11.53
C GLU A 92 -5.54 -14.57 -11.27
N THR A 93 -5.00 -13.90 -12.31
CA THR A 93 -3.74 -13.16 -12.23
C THR A 93 -4.00 -11.67 -11.99
N ILE A 94 -3.49 -11.15 -10.87
CA ILE A 94 -3.71 -9.79 -10.39
C ILE A 94 -2.38 -9.07 -10.33
N LEU A 95 -2.20 -8.06 -11.18
CA LEU A 95 -1.05 -7.17 -11.13
C LEU A 95 -1.34 -5.98 -10.21
N ILE A 96 -0.41 -5.67 -9.32
CA ILE A 96 -0.49 -4.50 -8.43
C ILE A 96 0.73 -3.62 -8.70
N THR A 97 0.50 -2.33 -8.98
CA THR A 97 1.58 -1.37 -9.28
C THR A 97 1.39 -0.05 -8.53
N PRO A 98 2.48 0.67 -8.20
CA PRO A 98 2.38 2.03 -7.71
C PRO A 98 1.95 2.98 -8.83
N GLY A 99 1.08 3.92 -8.52
CA GLY A 99 0.49 4.85 -9.49
C GLY A 99 1.43 5.97 -9.97
N PHE A 100 2.61 6.11 -9.39
CA PHE A 100 3.64 7.03 -9.87
C PHE A 100 4.47 6.43 -11.01
N GLU A 101 4.34 5.15 -11.28
CA GLU A 101 4.94 4.48 -12.43
C GLU A 101 3.92 4.25 -13.54
N LYS A 102 4.33 4.56 -14.76
CA LYS A 102 3.56 4.19 -15.95
C LYS A 102 3.99 2.80 -16.38
N VAL A 103 3.14 1.83 -16.13
CA VAL A 103 3.36 0.45 -16.53
C VAL A 103 2.48 0.16 -17.74
N GLU A 104 3.09 -0.21 -18.86
CA GLU A 104 2.37 -0.78 -20.02
C GLU A 104 2.18 -2.26 -19.72
N VAL A 105 0.94 -2.67 -19.58
CA VAL A 105 0.56 -4.04 -19.27
C VAL A 105 0.03 -4.69 -20.52
N ASP A 106 0.62 -5.79 -20.93
CA ASP A 106 0.00 -6.68 -21.91
C ASP A 106 -1.20 -7.37 -21.24
N SER A 107 -2.39 -6.97 -21.66
CA SER A 107 -3.64 -7.40 -21.04
C SER A 107 -4.06 -8.84 -21.37
N SER A 108 -3.26 -9.57 -22.17
CA SER A 108 -3.58 -10.95 -22.52
C SER A 108 -3.28 -11.97 -21.41
N GLU A 109 -2.38 -11.61 -20.48
CA GLU A 109 -1.91 -12.52 -19.41
C GLU A 109 -2.35 -12.09 -18.01
N ILE A 110 -2.98 -10.91 -17.88
CA ILE A 110 -3.36 -10.31 -16.62
C ILE A 110 -4.87 -10.06 -16.58
N ASP A 111 -5.55 -10.69 -15.64
CA ASP A 111 -7.01 -10.57 -15.47
C ASP A 111 -7.40 -9.24 -14.85
N SER A 112 -6.57 -8.72 -13.93
CA SER A 112 -6.84 -7.50 -13.19
C SER A 112 -5.58 -6.66 -12.94
N HIS A 113 -5.70 -5.35 -13.07
CA HIS A 113 -4.64 -4.39 -12.75
C HIS A 113 -5.09 -3.42 -11.64
N LEU A 114 -4.46 -3.52 -10.46
CA LEU A 114 -4.64 -2.61 -9.35
C LEU A 114 -3.56 -1.55 -9.36
N ILE A 115 -3.96 -0.27 -9.37
CA ILE A 115 -3.06 0.88 -9.36
C ILE A 115 -3.21 1.59 -8.01
N ILE A 116 -2.14 1.57 -7.21
CA ILE A 116 -2.13 2.21 -5.89
C ILE A 116 -1.58 3.62 -6.03
N ASN A 117 -2.46 4.61 -5.89
CA ASN A 117 -2.11 6.01 -6.04
C ASN A 117 -1.85 6.66 -4.68
N HIS A 118 -0.76 7.43 -4.56
CA HIS A 118 -0.43 8.23 -3.38
C HIS A 118 -0.37 7.42 -2.07
N MET A 119 0.22 6.23 -2.10
CA MET A 119 0.40 5.41 -0.91
C MET A 119 1.50 5.99 -0.01
N ILE A 120 1.25 5.98 1.29
CA ILE A 120 2.25 6.19 2.33
C ILE A 120 2.71 4.81 2.77
N ALA A 121 3.90 4.41 2.31
CA ALA A 121 4.51 3.13 2.63
C ALA A 121 5.06 3.12 4.06
N THR A 122 5.20 1.93 4.64
CA THR A 122 5.77 1.75 5.99
C THR A 122 7.30 1.73 6.00
N ALA A 123 7.94 1.53 4.84
CA ALA A 123 9.38 1.54 4.64
C ALA A 123 9.79 2.59 3.60
N CYS A 124 10.91 3.29 3.86
CA CYS A 124 11.35 4.40 3.02
C CYS A 124 12.24 4.00 1.84
N ASN A 125 13.02 2.94 1.97
CA ASN A 125 13.98 2.48 0.96
C ASN A 125 13.40 1.39 0.06
N ASP A 126 12.10 1.36 -0.08
CA ASP A 126 11.37 0.38 -0.87
C ASP A 126 10.88 0.99 -2.19
N TYR A 127 10.82 0.19 -3.24
CA TYR A 127 10.23 0.54 -4.54
C TYR A 127 8.83 1.16 -4.42
N TRP A 128 8.07 0.75 -3.41
CA TRP A 128 6.71 1.24 -3.14
C TRP A 128 6.65 2.60 -2.44
N CYS A 129 7.81 3.11 -2.00
CA CYS A 129 7.88 4.43 -1.39
C CYS A 129 7.62 5.51 -2.42
N CYS A 130 6.66 6.39 -2.16
CA CYS A 130 6.38 7.52 -3.03
C CYS A 130 7.59 8.48 -3.06
N PRO A 131 8.21 8.73 -4.25
CA PRO A 131 9.44 9.52 -4.33
C PRO A 131 9.33 10.92 -3.73
N ILE A 132 8.16 11.54 -3.81
CA ILE A 132 7.95 12.89 -3.27
C ILE A 132 8.02 12.91 -1.74
N LEU A 133 7.48 11.87 -1.07
CA LEU A 133 7.56 11.76 0.40
C LEU A 133 9.00 11.55 0.85
N GLN A 134 9.77 10.74 0.13
CA GLN A 134 11.19 10.52 0.40
C GLN A 134 11.99 11.81 0.23
N ASN A 135 11.73 12.56 -0.84
CA ASN A 135 12.39 13.84 -1.08
C ASN A 135 12.08 14.85 0.03
N TRP A 136 10.82 14.93 0.47
CA TRP A 136 10.45 15.80 1.59
C TRP A 136 11.08 15.37 2.91
N TYR A 137 11.13 14.07 3.19
CA TYR A 137 11.84 13.56 4.36
C TYR A 137 13.32 13.95 4.36
N ASN A 138 14.02 13.75 3.24
CA ASN A 138 15.42 14.10 3.09
C ASN A 138 15.64 15.60 3.29
N ALA A 139 14.78 16.44 2.73
CA ALA A 139 14.88 17.89 2.88
C ALA A 139 14.59 18.35 4.32
N ILE A 140 13.59 17.74 4.99
CA ILE A 140 13.25 18.04 6.40
C ILE A 140 14.40 17.62 7.32
N SER A 141 14.95 16.42 7.14
CA SER A 141 16.06 15.90 7.95
C SER A 141 17.36 16.69 7.79
N SER A 142 17.56 17.32 6.63
CA SER A 142 18.71 18.18 6.31
C SER A 142 18.43 19.67 6.50
N GLU A 143 17.31 20.04 7.09
CA GLU A 143 16.88 21.45 7.31
C GLU A 143 16.84 22.29 6.04
N GLN A 144 16.59 21.66 4.89
CA GLN A 144 16.53 22.35 3.61
C GLN A 144 15.16 22.99 3.38
N ASN A 145 15.14 24.03 2.55
CA ASN A 145 13.88 24.65 2.13
C ASN A 145 13.16 23.73 1.14
N ILE A 146 11.84 23.61 1.28
CA ILE A 146 10.99 22.82 0.39
C ILE A 146 10.09 23.81 -0.34
N GLU A 147 10.23 23.85 -1.65
CA GLU A 147 9.23 24.50 -2.49
C GLU A 147 7.98 23.62 -2.53
N SER A 148 6.86 24.17 -2.13
CA SER A 148 5.62 23.43 -1.97
C SER A 148 4.44 24.15 -2.64
N ASP A 149 3.57 23.38 -3.28
CA ASP A 149 2.38 23.86 -3.97
C ASP A 149 1.19 23.91 -2.99
N PRO A 150 0.48 25.03 -2.87
CA PRO A 150 -0.71 25.12 -2.03
C PRO A 150 -1.92 24.37 -2.61
N ARG A 151 -1.92 24.01 -3.91
CA ARG A 151 -3.04 23.34 -4.56
C ARG A 151 -3.18 21.88 -4.10
N PRO A 152 -4.39 21.40 -3.76
CA PRO A 152 -4.61 19.99 -3.43
C PRO A 152 -4.39 19.08 -4.65
N LYS A 153 -3.46 18.13 -4.54
CA LYS A 153 -3.11 17.21 -5.65
C LYS A 153 -2.77 15.79 -5.22
N HIS A 154 -2.72 15.52 -3.90
CA HIS A 154 -2.41 14.20 -3.37
C HIS A 154 -3.61 13.61 -2.64
N TRP A 155 -3.94 12.37 -2.94
CA TRP A 155 -4.95 11.58 -2.24
C TRP A 155 -4.26 10.48 -1.45
N TRP A 156 -3.62 10.87 -0.35
CA TRP A 156 -2.84 9.97 0.48
C TRP A 156 -3.68 8.84 1.07
N VAL A 157 -3.14 7.64 1.02
CA VAL A 157 -3.70 6.43 1.63
C VAL A 157 -2.61 5.66 2.35
N SER A 158 -2.91 5.06 3.49
CA SER A 158 -1.96 4.22 4.20
C SER A 158 -1.77 2.87 3.50
N GLU A 159 -0.56 2.32 3.57
CA GLU A 159 -0.30 0.95 3.14
C GLU A 159 -1.23 -0.06 3.82
N MET A 160 -1.52 0.15 5.12
CA MET A 160 -2.41 -0.75 5.88
C MET A 160 -3.84 -0.79 5.32
N ASP A 161 -4.42 0.36 4.95
CA ASP A 161 -5.75 0.41 4.33
C ASP A 161 -5.75 -0.23 2.94
N VAL A 162 -4.69 -0.01 2.17
CA VAL A 162 -4.51 -0.63 0.86
C VAL A 162 -4.48 -2.14 0.98
N VAL A 163 -3.62 -2.66 1.83
CA VAL A 163 -3.45 -4.11 2.04
C VAL A 163 -4.72 -4.73 2.60
N ASP A 164 -5.40 -4.08 3.56
CA ASP A 164 -6.69 -4.57 4.07
C ASP A 164 -7.72 -4.73 2.96
N SER A 165 -7.84 -3.74 2.08
CA SER A 165 -8.77 -3.81 0.95
C SER A 165 -8.45 -4.94 -0.03
N ILE A 166 -7.17 -5.15 -0.33
CA ILE A 166 -6.72 -6.22 -1.21
C ILE A 166 -7.04 -7.60 -0.60
N VAL A 167 -6.74 -7.79 0.68
CA VAL A 167 -7.01 -9.06 1.39
C VAL A 167 -8.50 -9.37 1.42
N ARG A 168 -9.36 -8.39 1.70
CA ARG A 168 -10.82 -8.59 1.69
C ARG A 168 -11.32 -9.15 0.35
N ILE A 169 -10.75 -8.70 -0.76
CA ILE A 169 -11.11 -9.23 -2.08
C ILE A 169 -10.45 -10.60 -2.30
N LEU A 170 -9.17 -10.78 -1.92
CA LEU A 170 -8.45 -12.04 -2.09
C LEU A 170 -9.07 -13.23 -1.36
N VAL A 171 -9.70 -12.99 -0.21
CA VAL A 171 -10.36 -14.06 0.56
C VAL A 171 -11.84 -14.27 0.17
N SER A 172 -12.40 -13.39 -0.66
CA SER A 172 -13.76 -13.53 -1.19
C SER A 172 -13.79 -14.47 -2.40
N ASP A 173 -14.97 -14.96 -2.76
CA ASP A 173 -15.17 -15.74 -3.98
C ASP A 173 -15.42 -14.85 -5.23
N LEU A 174 -15.30 -13.53 -5.10
CA LEU A 174 -15.59 -12.58 -6.17
C LEU A 174 -14.33 -12.34 -7.01
N PRO A 175 -14.44 -12.27 -8.35
CA PRO A 175 -13.33 -11.94 -9.21
C PRO A 175 -12.96 -10.46 -9.04
N PHE A 176 -11.67 -10.14 -9.21
CA PHE A 176 -11.23 -8.75 -9.24
C PHE A 176 -11.75 -8.02 -10.48
N PRO A 177 -12.14 -6.76 -10.38
CA PRO A 177 -12.43 -5.94 -11.55
C PRO A 177 -11.19 -5.75 -12.43
N LYS A 178 -11.36 -5.69 -13.76
CA LYS A 178 -10.24 -5.59 -14.71
C LYS A 178 -9.27 -4.44 -14.42
N LYS A 179 -9.78 -3.31 -13.91
CA LYS A 179 -8.95 -2.15 -13.53
C LYS A 179 -9.50 -1.52 -12.26
N VAL A 180 -8.61 -1.38 -11.27
CA VAL A 180 -8.94 -0.84 -9.96
C VAL A 180 -7.94 0.25 -9.59
N ASN A 181 -8.41 1.43 -9.21
CA ASN A 181 -7.59 2.44 -8.56
C ASN A 181 -7.85 2.42 -7.05
N ILE A 182 -6.78 2.51 -6.28
CA ILE A 182 -6.82 2.67 -4.83
C ILE A 182 -6.12 3.98 -4.46
N SER A 183 -6.78 4.83 -3.70
CA SER A 183 -6.22 6.08 -3.16
C SER A 183 -7.04 6.56 -1.97
N GLY A 184 -6.54 7.57 -1.27
CA GLY A 184 -7.31 8.28 -0.27
C GLY A 184 -8.52 9.00 -0.85
N ARG A 185 -9.43 9.41 0.03
CA ARG A 185 -10.69 10.11 -0.36
C ARG A 185 -10.57 11.62 -0.28
N ARG A 186 -9.62 12.14 0.50
CA ARG A 186 -9.38 13.56 0.71
C ARG A 186 -8.15 14.01 -0.06
N ALA A 187 -8.26 15.16 -0.74
CA ALA A 187 -7.12 15.82 -1.37
C ALA A 187 -6.26 16.56 -0.33
N TRP A 188 -4.95 16.54 -0.51
CA TRP A 188 -3.94 17.24 0.27
C TRP A 188 -3.03 18.05 -0.65
N SER A 189 -2.63 19.24 -0.20
CA SER A 189 -1.58 19.99 -0.87
C SER A 189 -0.18 19.56 -0.38
N ASP A 190 0.86 19.98 -1.12
CA ASP A 190 2.25 19.82 -0.67
C ASP A 190 2.43 20.51 0.68
N ASN A 191 1.96 21.77 0.80
CA ASN A 191 2.08 22.56 2.02
C ASN A 191 1.53 21.81 3.24
N GLN A 192 0.28 21.33 3.15
CA GLN A 192 -0.37 20.60 4.24
C GLN A 192 0.40 19.35 4.64
N THR A 193 0.91 18.61 3.64
CA THR A 193 1.64 17.36 3.89
C THR A 193 3.01 17.65 4.51
N VAL A 194 3.76 18.62 3.96
CA VAL A 194 5.10 19.01 4.45
C VAL A 194 5.03 19.59 5.87
N GLU A 195 4.05 20.44 6.17
CA GLU A 195 3.85 20.98 7.52
C GLU A 195 3.58 19.88 8.53
N GLU A 196 2.71 18.93 8.19
CA GLU A 196 2.44 17.79 9.04
C GLU A 196 3.67 16.90 9.24
N MET A 197 4.43 16.63 8.18
CA MET A 197 5.68 15.86 8.26
C MET A 197 6.72 16.55 9.13
N ARG A 198 6.92 17.87 9.01
CA ARG A 198 7.84 18.66 9.85
C ARG A 198 7.46 18.58 11.32
N LEU A 199 6.17 18.73 11.63
CA LEU A 199 5.68 18.65 12.99
C LEU A 199 5.94 17.27 13.60
N LEU A 200 5.61 16.20 12.87
CA LEU A 200 5.79 14.82 13.32
C LEU A 200 7.27 14.46 13.45
N PHE A 201 8.11 14.87 12.49
CA PHE A 201 9.56 14.67 12.55
C PHE A 201 10.16 15.35 13.80
N SER A 202 9.84 16.64 14.02
CA SER A 202 10.31 17.37 15.21
C SER A 202 9.92 16.67 16.52
N ARG A 203 8.69 16.18 16.63
CA ARG A 203 8.22 15.43 17.79
C ARG A 203 8.94 14.09 17.98
N THR A 204 9.16 13.38 16.90
CA THR A 204 9.87 12.10 16.93
C THR A 204 11.31 12.30 17.36
N MET A 205 12.00 13.32 16.84
CA MET A 205 13.37 13.64 17.22
C MET A 205 13.47 14.13 18.67
N ALA A 206 12.53 14.95 19.12
CA ALA A 206 12.48 15.37 20.51
C ALA A 206 12.23 14.18 21.46
N GLY A 207 11.39 13.22 21.09
CA GLY A 207 11.19 11.99 21.82
C GLY A 207 12.45 11.11 21.87
N LYS A 208 13.13 10.94 20.72
CA LYS A 208 14.38 10.15 20.59
C LYS A 208 15.55 10.77 21.40
N SER A 209 15.65 12.09 21.44
CA SER A 209 16.68 12.81 22.20
C SER A 209 16.35 13.00 23.69
N GLY A 210 15.17 12.62 24.15
CA GLY A 210 14.71 12.88 25.51
C GLY A 210 14.36 14.35 25.80
N MET A 211 14.36 15.22 24.79
CA MET A 211 14.06 16.65 24.90
C MET A 211 12.59 16.99 24.66
N PHE A 212 11.71 16.01 24.76
CA PHE A 212 10.28 16.21 24.57
C PHE A 212 9.72 17.14 25.66
N SER A 213 9.03 18.20 25.28
CA SER A 213 8.49 19.22 26.17
C SER A 213 7.01 19.50 25.90
N ALA A 214 6.36 20.25 26.78
CA ALA A 214 4.96 20.66 26.60
C ALA A 214 4.71 21.40 25.26
N GLN A 215 5.71 22.10 24.73
CA GLN A 215 5.61 22.78 23.41
C GLN A 215 5.36 21.79 22.27
N HIS A 216 5.88 20.57 22.36
CA HIS A 216 5.68 19.52 21.36
C HIS A 216 4.27 18.91 21.42
N LEU A 217 3.55 19.13 22.53
CA LEU A 217 2.16 18.69 22.70
C LEU A 217 1.16 19.70 22.14
N THR A 218 1.56 20.97 21.99
CA THR A 218 0.69 21.97 21.37
C THR A 218 0.48 21.63 19.91
N THR A 219 -0.68 21.07 19.61
CA THR A 219 -1.10 20.83 18.24
C THR A 219 -1.42 22.18 17.61
N PRO A 220 -0.85 22.54 16.46
CA PRO A 220 -1.47 23.61 15.69
C PRO A 220 -2.94 23.23 15.52
N SER A 221 -3.83 24.21 15.62
CA SER A 221 -5.25 24.01 15.32
C SER A 221 -5.34 23.22 14.03
N SER A 222 -6.11 22.13 14.02
CA SER A 222 -6.36 21.41 12.77
C SER A 222 -6.69 22.43 11.71
N PRO A 223 -6.01 22.41 10.54
CA PRO A 223 -6.32 23.37 9.52
C PRO A 223 -7.83 23.32 9.31
N ILE A 224 -8.51 24.45 9.51
CA ILE A 224 -9.92 24.57 9.17
C ILE A 224 -9.95 24.24 7.68
N ILE A 225 -10.60 23.15 7.36
CA ILE A 225 -10.78 22.76 5.98
C ILE A 225 -11.75 23.81 5.43
N GLU A 226 -11.23 24.84 4.82
CA GLU A 226 -12.03 25.68 3.95
C GLU A 226 -12.50 24.74 2.83
N VAL A 227 -13.75 24.34 2.89
CA VAL A 227 -14.42 23.65 1.81
C VAL A 227 -14.65 24.71 0.74
N GLU A 228 -13.65 24.98 -0.07
CA GLU A 228 -13.86 25.75 -1.28
C GLU A 228 -14.78 24.92 -2.17
N ALA A 229 -15.95 25.47 -2.45
CA ALA A 229 -16.84 24.91 -3.47
C ALA A 229 -16.05 24.89 -4.78
N ILE A 230 -15.74 23.71 -5.29
CA ILE A 230 -15.10 23.54 -6.59
C ILE A 230 -16.06 24.15 -7.60
N SER A 231 -15.78 25.38 -8.06
CA SER A 231 -16.52 26.00 -9.14
C SER A 231 -16.36 25.12 -10.38
N LYS A 232 -17.47 24.80 -11.04
CA LYS A 232 -17.52 24.09 -12.33
C LYS A 232 -16.77 24.89 -13.38
N GLY A 233 -15.49 24.80 -13.48
CA GLY A 233 -14.67 25.57 -14.42
C GLY A 233 -13.19 25.52 -14.17
N ASN A 234 -12.76 25.18 -12.98
CA ASN A 234 -11.36 24.83 -12.75
C ASN A 234 -11.22 23.33 -13.01
N GLU A 235 -10.84 22.96 -14.23
CA GLU A 235 -10.29 21.63 -14.48
C GLU A 235 -9.13 21.47 -13.50
N ASN A 236 -9.32 20.60 -12.49
CA ASN A 236 -8.23 20.22 -11.62
C ASN A 236 -7.20 19.54 -12.51
N ASP A 237 -6.01 20.13 -12.65
CA ASP A 237 -4.89 19.53 -13.37
C ASP A 237 -4.53 18.13 -12.82
N HIS A 238 -5.03 17.81 -11.64
CA HIS A 238 -4.84 16.54 -10.94
C HIS A 238 -6.19 16.00 -10.44
N PRO A 239 -7.00 15.35 -11.30
CA PRO A 239 -8.27 14.79 -10.88
C PRO A 239 -8.07 13.62 -9.90
N ARG A 240 -9.01 13.45 -8.98
CA ARG A 240 -9.01 12.29 -8.08
C ARG A 240 -9.11 10.99 -8.91
N PRO A 241 -8.31 9.95 -8.60
CA PRO A 241 -8.50 8.63 -9.19
C PRO A 241 -9.94 8.13 -9.01
N ASN A 242 -10.48 7.46 -10.02
CA ASN A 242 -11.81 6.86 -9.91
C ASN A 242 -11.77 5.68 -8.94
N LEU A 243 -12.52 5.79 -7.84
CA LEU A 243 -12.58 4.79 -6.76
C LEU A 243 -13.86 3.93 -6.83
N GLU A 244 -14.63 4.04 -7.90
CA GLU A 244 -15.92 3.34 -8.00
C GLU A 244 -15.73 1.82 -7.99
N SER A 245 -14.79 1.30 -8.80
CA SER A 245 -14.54 -0.14 -8.90
C SER A 245 -14.13 -0.75 -7.55
N ILE A 246 -13.20 -0.11 -6.82
CA ILE A 246 -12.80 -0.60 -5.49
C ILE A 246 -13.95 -0.52 -4.49
N HIS A 247 -14.74 0.55 -4.54
CA HIS A 247 -15.89 0.69 -3.64
C HIS A 247 -16.94 -0.40 -3.88
N GLN A 248 -17.31 -0.62 -5.13
CA GLN A 248 -18.34 -1.60 -5.51
C GLN A 248 -17.93 -3.03 -5.16
N ILE A 249 -16.68 -3.42 -5.45
CA ILE A 249 -16.22 -4.78 -5.14
C ILE A 249 -16.18 -5.02 -3.63
N LEU A 250 -15.74 -4.05 -2.83
CA LEU A 250 -15.70 -4.18 -1.39
C LEU A 250 -17.11 -4.22 -0.77
N VAL A 251 -18.06 -3.44 -1.30
CA VAL A 251 -19.49 -3.58 -0.92
C VAL A 251 -20.00 -4.98 -1.21
N ALA A 252 -19.61 -5.56 -2.34
CA ALA A 252 -20.01 -6.93 -2.69
C ALA A 252 -19.33 -8.00 -1.79
N CYS A 253 -18.10 -7.75 -1.32
CA CYS A 253 -17.38 -8.67 -0.43
C CYS A 253 -18.03 -8.77 0.96
N ASP A 254 -18.33 -7.63 1.58
CA ASP A 254 -18.73 -7.58 3.01
C ASP A 254 -19.70 -6.45 3.38
N GLY A 255 -20.09 -5.61 2.43
CA GLY A 255 -21.06 -4.52 2.63
C GLY A 255 -20.45 -3.16 2.95
N ASP A 256 -19.16 -3.07 3.31
CA ASP A 256 -18.59 -1.81 3.85
C ASP A 256 -18.04 -0.85 2.78
N GLY A 257 -17.73 -1.33 1.59
CA GLY A 257 -17.15 -0.51 0.52
C GLY A 257 -15.77 0.06 0.85
N TRP A 258 -15.26 0.95 -0.03
CA TRP A 258 -13.94 1.57 0.16
C TRP A 258 -14.01 2.72 1.18
N ARG A 259 -13.41 2.47 2.33
CA ARG A 259 -13.34 3.42 3.44
C ARG A 259 -11.99 3.29 4.17
N PRO A 260 -10.94 4.02 3.75
CA PRO A 260 -9.70 4.04 4.49
C PRO A 260 -9.91 4.55 5.91
N LEU A 261 -9.41 3.82 6.89
CA LEU A 261 -9.63 4.06 8.33
C LEU A 261 -8.42 4.70 8.99
N MET A 262 -7.21 4.46 8.46
CA MET A 262 -5.98 5.00 9.03
C MET A 262 -5.90 6.51 8.81
N PRO A 263 -5.82 7.32 9.88
CA PRO A 263 -5.57 8.75 9.75
C PRO A 263 -4.22 9.00 9.06
N ILE A 264 -4.16 9.95 8.14
CA ILE A 264 -2.92 10.29 7.42
C ILE A 264 -1.78 10.63 8.37
N ARG A 265 -2.05 11.35 9.46
CA ARG A 265 -1.06 11.64 10.50
C ARG A 265 -0.43 10.37 11.07
N SER A 266 -1.23 9.33 11.32
CA SER A 266 -0.72 8.03 11.81
C SER A 266 0.11 7.32 10.75
N ALA A 267 -0.32 7.34 9.48
CA ALA A 267 0.45 6.79 8.38
C ALA A 267 1.81 7.50 8.21
N LEU A 268 1.82 8.84 8.25
CA LEU A 268 3.05 9.63 8.20
C LEU A 268 3.97 9.38 9.43
N MET A 269 3.41 9.13 10.60
CA MET A 269 4.22 8.75 11.79
C MET A 269 4.93 7.41 11.56
N VAL A 270 4.24 6.41 11.02
CA VAL A 270 4.83 5.10 10.72
C VAL A 270 5.94 5.24 9.67
N PHE A 271 5.67 5.96 8.59
CA PHE A 271 6.65 6.27 7.55
C PHE A 271 7.91 6.94 8.13
N LEU A 272 7.75 8.00 8.94
CA LEU A 272 8.87 8.71 9.56
C LEU A 272 9.64 7.85 10.55
N ALA A 273 8.95 6.99 11.32
CA ALA A 273 9.60 6.05 12.23
C ALA A 273 10.50 5.05 11.48
N GLY A 274 10.04 4.51 10.36
CA GLY A 274 10.84 3.68 9.46
C GLY A 274 12.05 4.43 8.92
N ALA A 275 11.84 5.61 8.33
CA ALA A 275 12.90 6.44 7.75
C ALA A 275 14.01 6.82 8.76
N ILE A 276 13.64 7.12 10.00
CA ILE A 276 14.59 7.49 11.07
C ILE A 276 15.36 6.27 11.60
N GLN A 277 14.82 5.06 11.48
CA GLN A 277 15.52 3.84 11.89
C GLN A 277 16.55 3.38 10.86
N GLU A 278 16.30 3.65 9.58
CA GLU A 278 17.16 3.27 8.47
C GLU A 278 18.30 4.28 8.21
N SER A 279 18.23 5.50 8.77
CA SER A 279 19.26 6.55 8.71
C SER A 279 20.23 6.49 9.90
#